data_7f19a30a2047f9dd805f9c100ebc6c88
#
_entry.id   7f19a30a2047f9dd805f9c100ebc6c88
#
_cell.length_a   1.000
_cell.length_b   1.000
_cell.length_c   1.000
_cell.angle_alpha   90.00
_cell.angle_beta   90.00
_cell.angle_gamma   90.00
#
_symmetry.space_group_name_H-M   'P 1'
#
loop_
_entity.id
_entity.type
_entity.pdbx_description
1 polymer ?
#
loop_
_entity_poly.entity_id
_entity_poly.type
_entity_poly.pdbx_seq_one_letter_code
_entity_poly.pdbx_strand_id
1 'polypeptide(L)'
;MLPGPQKAIYCPYCEQVLSYQTLSSGNTFGATRWSDGKQVAPMMPLPPDIAKCAHCAQCFWLETAEACHDCEPTSHWTGPLIRKGIPVPLVSVPTEQDYYDAFCADFFEDKDQEIRARVLAWWRCNDPQRLPNPPPFDWKARKTELWR
;
A
#
# COMPACT_ATOMS: atom_id res chain seq x y z
N MET A 1 -14.61 -14.19 1.86
CA MET A 1 -13.94 -12.95 2.32
C MET A 1 -14.93 -12.12 3.13
N LEU A 2 -14.57 -11.71 4.32
CA LEU A 2 -15.34 -10.80 5.15
C LEU A 2 -14.49 -9.55 5.41
N PRO A 3 -14.88 -8.37 4.87
CA PRO A 3 -14.19 -7.13 5.14
C PRO A 3 -14.22 -6.80 6.64
N GLY A 4 -13.13 -6.25 7.15
CA GLY A 4 -13.06 -5.69 8.49
C GLY A 4 -13.50 -4.22 8.51
N PRO A 5 -13.49 -3.57 9.68
CA PRO A 5 -13.71 -2.13 9.76
C PRO A 5 -12.58 -1.37 9.09
N GLN A 6 -12.86 -0.19 8.54
CA GLN A 6 -11.80 0.74 8.21
C GLN A 6 -11.13 1.25 9.49
N LYS A 7 -9.82 1.43 9.43
CA LYS A 7 -9.05 2.07 10.51
C LYS A 7 -8.55 3.42 10.05
N ALA A 8 -8.62 4.41 10.94
CA ALA A 8 -8.10 5.74 10.70
C ALA A 8 -6.71 5.90 11.34
N ILE A 9 -5.84 6.61 10.65
CA ILE A 9 -4.47 6.89 11.06
C ILE A 9 -4.10 8.34 10.73
N TYR A 10 -3.06 8.85 11.38
CA TYR A 10 -2.43 10.11 11.02
C TYR A 10 -1.26 9.87 10.05
N CYS A 11 -1.15 10.70 9.03
CA CYS A 11 0.05 10.74 8.20
C CYS A 11 1.21 11.28 9.05
N PRO A 12 2.36 10.57 9.12
CA PRO A 12 3.48 11.01 9.95
C PRO A 12 4.15 12.30 9.46
N TYR A 13 3.88 12.73 8.22
CA TYR A 13 4.49 13.92 7.62
C TYR A 13 3.60 15.17 7.64
N CYS A 14 2.31 15.02 7.38
CA CYS A 14 1.39 16.18 7.29
C CYS A 14 0.27 16.15 8.33
N GLU A 15 0.26 15.16 9.22
CA GLU A 15 -0.71 14.98 10.31
C GLU A 15 -2.18 14.91 9.86
N GLN A 16 -2.43 14.84 8.55
CA GLN A 16 -3.78 14.65 8.02
C GLN A 16 -4.25 13.23 8.24
N VAL A 17 -5.56 13.08 8.44
CA VAL A 17 -6.18 11.78 8.70
C VAL A 17 -6.40 11.03 7.39
N LEU A 18 -6.05 9.76 7.41
CA LEU A 18 -6.21 8.80 6.34
C LEU A 18 -6.90 7.55 6.88
N SER A 19 -7.43 6.74 6.00
CA SER A 19 -8.00 5.45 6.37
C SER A 19 -7.44 4.31 5.52
N TYR A 20 -7.57 3.10 6.03
CA TYR A 20 -7.29 1.88 5.27
C TYR A 20 -8.28 0.79 5.61
N GLN A 21 -8.54 -0.09 4.63
CA GLN A 21 -9.45 -1.21 4.79
C GLN A 21 -8.76 -2.36 5.51
N THR A 22 -9.39 -2.91 6.55
CA THR A 22 -8.93 -4.14 7.18
C THR A 22 -9.71 -5.36 6.68
N LEU A 23 -9.24 -6.54 7.05
CA LEU A 23 -9.86 -7.81 6.73
C LEU A 23 -10.18 -8.56 8.03
N SER A 24 -11.44 -8.96 8.22
CA SER A 24 -11.86 -9.78 9.36
C SER A 24 -11.60 -11.25 9.10
N SER A 25 -11.88 -11.74 7.89
CA SER A 25 -11.51 -13.08 7.48
C SER A 25 -11.34 -13.19 5.97
N GLY A 26 -10.40 -14.02 5.56
CA GLY A 26 -10.10 -14.28 4.16
C GLY A 26 -9.49 -15.68 3.99
N ASN A 27 -9.30 -16.07 2.75
CA ASN A 27 -8.62 -17.30 2.39
C ASN A 27 -7.83 -17.11 1.09
N THR A 28 -7.03 -18.09 0.73
CA THR A 28 -6.19 -18.08 -0.46
C THR A 28 -6.83 -18.76 -1.67
N PHE A 29 -8.14 -19.01 -1.67
CA PHE A 29 -8.83 -19.55 -2.84
C PHE A 29 -8.70 -18.59 -4.03
N GLY A 30 -8.34 -19.14 -5.18
CA GLY A 30 -8.10 -18.37 -6.40
C GLY A 30 -6.80 -17.53 -6.36
N ALA A 31 -5.93 -17.77 -5.37
CA ALA A 31 -4.65 -17.07 -5.31
C ALA A 31 -3.74 -17.47 -6.47
N THR A 32 -3.15 -16.48 -7.11
CA THR A 32 -2.09 -16.64 -8.09
C THR A 32 -0.75 -16.35 -7.43
N ARG A 33 0.22 -17.24 -7.63
CA ARG A 33 1.61 -17.07 -7.19
C ARG A 33 2.51 -16.90 -8.40
N TRP A 34 3.40 -15.94 -8.32
CA TRP A 34 4.34 -15.59 -9.38
C TRP A 34 5.75 -16.05 -9.03
N SER A 35 6.59 -16.25 -10.02
CA SER A 35 7.98 -16.72 -9.83
C SER A 35 8.87 -15.77 -9.03
N ASP A 36 8.49 -14.49 -8.92
CA ASP A 36 9.15 -13.48 -8.09
C ASP A 36 8.67 -13.49 -6.62
N GLY A 37 7.85 -14.48 -6.24
CA GLY A 37 7.33 -14.64 -4.88
C GLY A 37 6.08 -13.84 -4.58
N LYS A 38 5.61 -12.96 -5.49
CA LYS A 38 4.36 -12.24 -5.27
C LYS A 38 3.17 -13.20 -5.27
N GLN A 39 2.31 -13.04 -4.28
CA GLN A 39 1.01 -13.71 -4.23
C GLN A 39 -0.10 -12.67 -4.33
N VAL A 40 -1.05 -12.91 -5.24
CA VAL A 40 -2.30 -12.15 -5.33
C VAL A 40 -3.44 -13.08 -4.94
N ALA A 41 -4.07 -12.81 -3.82
CA ALA A 41 -5.18 -13.59 -3.27
C ALA A 41 -6.46 -12.73 -3.23
N PRO A 42 -7.37 -12.84 -4.23
CA PRO A 42 -8.56 -11.99 -4.32
C PRO A 42 -9.48 -12.08 -3.09
N MET A 43 -9.46 -13.23 -2.42
CA MET A 43 -10.25 -13.47 -1.21
C MET A 43 -9.52 -13.11 0.08
N MET A 44 -8.34 -12.49 -0.01
CA MET A 44 -7.53 -12.04 1.13
C MET A 44 -6.77 -10.75 0.79
N PRO A 45 -7.48 -9.65 0.46
CA PRO A 45 -6.84 -8.36 0.24
C PRO A 45 -6.31 -7.83 1.57
N LEU A 46 -4.99 -7.68 1.66
CA LEU A 46 -4.32 -7.09 2.82
C LEU A 46 -4.04 -5.60 2.56
N PRO A 47 -4.01 -4.77 3.63
CA PRO A 47 -3.53 -3.39 3.49
C PRO A 47 -2.07 -3.39 3.02
N PRO A 48 -1.60 -2.32 2.36
CA PRO A 48 -0.22 -2.22 1.92
C PRO A 48 0.73 -2.05 3.12
N ASP A 49 1.92 -2.62 3.05
CA ASP A 49 2.95 -2.40 4.08
C ASP A 49 3.44 -0.95 4.04
N ILE A 50 3.68 -0.43 2.82
CA ILE A 50 4.01 0.98 2.57
C ILE A 50 2.80 1.64 1.91
N ALA A 51 2.33 2.70 2.54
CA ALA A 51 1.19 3.50 2.09
C ALA A 51 1.65 4.85 1.56
N LYS A 52 0.90 5.41 0.61
CA LYS A 52 1.07 6.77 0.12
C LYS A 52 -0.05 7.65 0.65
N CYS A 53 0.32 8.80 1.22
CA CYS A 53 -0.63 9.79 1.71
C CYS A 53 -1.41 10.44 0.55
N ALA A 54 -2.73 10.52 0.70
CA ALA A 54 -3.60 11.19 -0.28
C ALA A 54 -3.46 12.73 -0.25
N HIS A 55 -2.91 13.30 0.83
CA HIS A 55 -2.78 14.76 0.99
C HIS A 55 -1.42 15.29 0.58
N CYS A 56 -0.33 14.71 1.11
CA CYS A 56 1.03 15.20 0.85
C CYS A 56 1.83 14.34 -0.14
N ALA A 57 1.26 13.23 -0.59
CA ALA A 57 1.87 12.25 -1.50
C ALA A 57 3.14 11.55 -0.96
N GLN A 58 3.52 11.76 0.30
CA GLN A 58 4.64 11.07 0.92
C GLN A 58 4.29 9.61 1.23
N CYS A 59 5.28 8.73 1.08
CA CYS A 59 5.19 7.34 1.47
C CYS A 59 5.58 7.15 2.93
N PHE A 60 4.95 6.19 3.62
CA PHE A 60 5.26 5.84 5.00
C PHE A 60 4.92 4.38 5.28
N TRP A 61 5.55 3.79 6.29
CA TRP A 61 5.19 2.46 6.77
C TRP A 61 3.85 2.50 7.48
N LEU A 62 2.88 1.71 7.01
CA LEU A 62 1.54 1.73 7.56
C LEU A 62 1.50 1.29 9.03
N GLU A 63 2.36 0.36 9.41
CA GLU A 63 2.44 -0.18 10.77
C GLU A 63 2.95 0.83 11.81
N THR A 64 3.74 1.84 11.37
CA THR A 64 4.29 2.87 12.26
C THR A 64 3.38 4.09 12.42
N ALA A 65 2.30 4.16 11.64
CA ALA A 65 1.39 5.29 11.67
C ALA A 65 0.53 5.28 12.94
N GLU A 66 0.42 6.44 13.57
CA GLU A 66 -0.40 6.63 14.78
C GLU A 66 -1.89 6.50 14.46
N ALA A 67 -2.62 5.77 15.31
CA ALA A 67 -4.07 5.58 15.14
C ALA A 67 -4.85 6.86 15.46
N CYS A 68 -5.85 7.16 14.62
CA CYS A 68 -6.81 8.23 14.87
C CYS A 68 -8.12 7.63 15.39
N HIS A 69 -8.56 8.08 16.56
CA HIS A 69 -9.77 7.55 17.19
C HIS A 69 -11.00 8.46 17.04
N ASP A 70 -10.86 9.62 16.38
CA ASP A 70 -11.91 10.63 16.24
C ASP A 70 -12.71 10.47 14.94
N CYS A 71 -12.77 9.26 14.39
CA CYS A 71 -13.46 8.97 13.15
C CYS A 71 -14.59 7.98 13.36
N GLU A 72 -15.71 8.20 12.68
CA GLU A 72 -16.91 7.38 12.78
C GLU A 72 -17.25 6.76 11.40
N PRO A 73 -17.75 5.52 11.36
CA PRO A 73 -18.23 4.93 10.11
C PRO A 73 -19.57 5.57 9.68
N THR A 74 -19.73 5.80 8.38
CA THR A 74 -20.97 6.39 7.82
C THR A 74 -22.19 5.46 7.93
N SER A 75 -21.96 4.17 7.85
CA SER A 75 -22.96 3.12 7.99
C SER A 75 -22.26 1.84 8.38
N HIS A 76 -22.89 0.99 9.13
CA HIS A 76 -22.28 -0.24 9.59
C HIS A 76 -20.74 -0.14 9.83
N TRP A 77 -20.21 -1.00 10.63
CA TRP A 77 -18.80 -1.04 11.00
C TRP A 77 -17.79 -1.20 9.84
N THR A 78 -18.26 -1.53 8.62
CA THR A 78 -17.43 -1.63 7.39
C THR A 78 -17.56 -0.44 6.46
N GLY A 79 -18.38 0.57 6.79
CA GLY A 79 -18.58 1.77 5.96
C GLY A 79 -17.37 2.70 5.93
N PRO A 80 -17.32 3.61 4.94
CA PRO A 80 -16.32 4.68 4.90
C PRO A 80 -16.32 5.49 6.21
N LEU A 81 -15.12 5.90 6.62
CA LEU A 81 -14.97 6.74 7.80
C LEU A 81 -15.23 8.21 7.49
N ILE A 82 -15.84 8.90 8.45
CA ILE A 82 -15.98 10.35 8.45
C ILE A 82 -15.32 10.94 9.70
N ARG A 83 -14.80 12.16 9.57
CA ARG A 83 -14.31 12.97 10.67
C ARG A 83 -14.90 14.35 10.55
N LYS A 84 -15.64 14.79 11.59
CA LYS A 84 -16.35 16.09 11.59
C LYS A 84 -17.21 16.31 10.33
N GLY A 85 -17.90 15.26 9.86
CA GLY A 85 -18.75 15.32 8.68
C GLY A 85 -18.02 15.24 7.33
N ILE A 86 -16.69 15.12 7.32
CA ILE A 86 -15.88 15.05 6.10
C ILE A 86 -15.40 13.61 5.88
N PRO A 87 -15.55 13.05 4.66
CA PRO A 87 -15.03 11.73 4.35
C PRO A 87 -13.50 11.65 4.54
N VAL A 88 -13.05 10.60 5.20
CA VAL A 88 -11.61 10.33 5.39
C VAL A 88 -11.09 9.58 4.18
N PRO A 89 -10.10 10.12 3.45
CA PRO A 89 -9.57 9.47 2.27
C PRO A 89 -8.81 8.19 2.61
N LEU A 90 -8.87 7.22 1.69
CA LEU A 90 -8.07 6.00 1.78
C LEU A 90 -6.60 6.29 1.42
N VAL A 91 -5.70 5.57 2.08
CA VAL A 91 -4.31 5.48 1.62
C VAL A 91 -4.26 4.84 0.24
N SER A 92 -3.26 5.17 -0.55
CA SER A 92 -2.99 4.52 -1.82
C SER A 92 -1.73 3.66 -1.78
N VAL A 93 -1.63 2.74 -2.73
CA VAL A 93 -0.42 1.93 -2.92
C VAL A 93 0.60 2.77 -3.69
N PRO A 94 1.88 2.79 -3.29
CA PRO A 94 2.93 3.51 -3.99
C PRO A 94 3.07 3.06 -5.46
N THR A 95 3.41 4.00 -6.32
CA THR A 95 3.83 3.73 -7.71
C THR A 95 5.29 3.30 -7.76
N GLU A 96 5.77 2.87 -8.92
CA GLU A 96 7.20 2.58 -9.13
C GLU A 96 8.07 3.82 -8.85
N GLN A 97 7.63 5.00 -9.28
CA GLN A 97 8.34 6.25 -9.02
C GLN A 97 8.39 6.59 -7.53
N ASP A 98 7.29 6.39 -6.80
CA ASP A 98 7.24 6.64 -5.35
C ASP A 98 8.24 5.77 -4.59
N TYR A 99 8.40 4.50 -4.98
CA TYR A 99 9.43 3.62 -4.42
C TYR A 99 10.84 4.12 -4.72
N TYR A 100 11.10 4.56 -5.96
CA TYR A 100 12.38 5.14 -6.33
C TYR A 100 12.72 6.38 -5.49
N ASP A 101 11.75 7.29 -5.35
CA ASP A 101 11.94 8.53 -4.57
C ASP A 101 12.18 8.22 -3.09
N ALA A 102 11.51 7.20 -2.53
CA ALA A 102 11.73 6.73 -1.17
C ALA A 102 13.16 6.17 -0.97
N PHE A 103 13.70 5.41 -1.94
CA PHE A 103 15.09 4.93 -1.89
C PHE A 103 16.10 6.09 -1.94
N CYS A 104 15.84 7.10 -2.77
CA CYS A 104 16.72 8.29 -2.86
C CYS A 104 16.68 9.14 -1.58
N ALA A 105 15.60 9.07 -0.81
CA ALA A 105 15.39 9.84 0.42
C ALA A 105 15.85 9.12 1.70
N ASP A 106 16.50 7.96 1.58
CA ASP A 106 16.93 7.13 2.73
C ASP A 106 15.79 6.81 3.73
N PHE A 107 14.70 6.31 3.18
CA PHE A 107 13.39 6.14 3.83
C PHE A 107 13.37 5.03 4.91
N PHE A 108 14.45 4.28 5.09
CA PHE A 108 14.48 3.05 5.89
C PHE A 108 15.17 3.27 7.24
N GLU A 109 14.58 2.71 8.30
CA GLU A 109 15.16 2.73 9.64
C GLU A 109 16.17 1.59 9.85
N ASP A 110 15.95 0.47 9.15
CA ASP A 110 16.80 -0.71 9.25
C ASP A 110 16.90 -1.46 7.92
N LYS A 111 17.75 -2.49 7.91
CA LYS A 111 18.02 -3.31 6.73
C LYS A 111 16.83 -4.19 6.33
N ASP A 112 16.03 -4.62 7.27
CA ASP A 112 14.86 -5.47 6.98
C ASP A 112 13.76 -4.66 6.29
N GLN A 113 13.54 -3.42 6.71
CA GLN A 113 12.68 -2.48 6.03
C GLN A 113 13.18 -2.19 4.60
N GLU A 114 14.50 -1.98 4.43
CA GLU A 114 15.08 -1.77 3.10
C GLU A 114 14.84 -2.97 2.19
N ILE A 115 15.14 -4.18 2.65
CA ILE A 115 14.92 -5.42 1.89
C ILE A 115 13.44 -5.56 1.53
N ARG A 116 12.54 -5.35 2.49
CA ARG A 116 11.10 -5.45 2.25
C ARG A 116 10.63 -4.45 1.21
N ALA A 117 11.05 -3.20 1.30
CA ALA A 117 10.70 -2.17 0.33
C ALA A 117 11.24 -2.47 -1.07
N ARG A 118 12.47 -3.02 -1.20
CA ARG A 118 13.03 -3.47 -2.48
C ARG A 118 12.17 -4.58 -3.11
N VAL A 119 11.71 -5.54 -2.33
CA VAL A 119 10.81 -6.60 -2.81
C VAL A 119 9.47 -6.02 -3.28
N LEU A 120 8.87 -5.09 -2.53
CA LEU A 120 7.62 -4.43 -2.91
C LEU A 120 7.78 -3.61 -4.20
N ALA A 121 8.86 -2.86 -4.32
CA ALA A 121 9.20 -2.11 -5.53
C ALA A 121 9.35 -3.05 -6.74
N TRP A 122 10.08 -4.16 -6.57
CA TRP A 122 10.24 -5.17 -7.61
C TRP A 122 8.90 -5.77 -8.05
N TRP A 123 8.05 -6.12 -7.10
CA TRP A 123 6.70 -6.58 -7.43
C TRP A 123 5.91 -5.52 -8.20
N ARG A 124 6.03 -4.25 -7.80
CA ARG A 124 5.34 -3.14 -8.46
C ARG A 124 5.82 -2.94 -9.90
N CYS A 125 7.13 -3.02 -10.12
CA CYS A 125 7.74 -2.99 -11.46
C CYS A 125 7.22 -4.11 -12.37
N ASN A 126 6.95 -5.29 -11.81
CA ASN A 126 6.50 -6.45 -12.56
C ASN A 126 4.97 -6.48 -12.79
N ASP A 127 4.19 -5.66 -12.06
CA ASP A 127 2.73 -5.67 -12.15
C ASP A 127 2.18 -5.49 -13.59
N PRO A 128 2.73 -4.62 -14.45
CA PRO A 128 2.27 -4.51 -15.83
C PRO A 128 2.40 -5.82 -16.62
N GLN A 129 3.40 -6.65 -16.31
CA GLN A 129 3.64 -7.94 -16.99
C GLN A 129 2.67 -9.04 -16.52
N ARG A 130 1.89 -8.80 -15.47
CA ARG A 130 0.88 -9.72 -14.94
C ARG A 130 -0.50 -9.52 -15.55
N LEU A 131 -0.66 -8.50 -16.39
CA LEU A 131 -1.91 -8.22 -17.09
C LEU A 131 -2.17 -9.31 -18.16
N PRO A 132 -3.45 -9.56 -18.54
CA PRO A 132 -3.78 -10.51 -19.60
C PRO A 132 -3.10 -10.21 -20.96
N ASN A 133 -2.90 -8.91 -21.24
CA ASN A 133 -2.17 -8.43 -22.42
C ASN A 133 -1.03 -7.51 -21.95
N PRO A 134 0.10 -8.08 -21.52
CA PRO A 134 1.20 -7.30 -21.00
C PRO A 134 1.82 -6.41 -22.07
N PRO A 135 2.24 -5.19 -21.74
CA PRO A 135 3.00 -4.36 -22.66
C PRO A 135 4.34 -5.03 -23.00
N PRO A 136 4.97 -4.69 -24.15
CA PRO A 136 6.31 -5.14 -24.46
C PRO A 136 7.26 -4.82 -23.29
N PHE A 137 8.09 -5.80 -22.92
CA PHE A 137 9.06 -5.61 -21.84
C PHE A 137 10.22 -4.75 -22.34
N ASP A 138 10.28 -3.51 -21.85
CA ASP A 138 11.40 -2.60 -22.14
C ASP A 138 12.35 -2.54 -20.94
N TRP A 139 13.40 -3.36 -21.00
CA TRP A 139 14.44 -3.38 -19.96
C TRP A 139 15.28 -2.10 -19.90
N LYS A 140 15.32 -1.32 -21.01
CA LYS A 140 16.09 -0.06 -21.08
C LYS A 140 15.38 1.09 -20.37
N ALA A 141 14.05 1.06 -20.35
CA ALA A 141 13.25 2.05 -19.63
C ALA A 141 13.23 1.82 -18.11
N ARG A 142 13.72 0.66 -17.64
CA ARG A 142 13.75 0.35 -16.22
C ARG A 142 14.85 1.13 -15.51
N LYS A 143 14.50 1.72 -14.38
CA LYS A 143 15.45 2.45 -13.53
C LYS A 143 16.37 1.45 -12.82
N THR A 144 17.55 1.26 -13.39
CA THR A 144 18.55 0.32 -12.88
C THR A 144 19.04 0.65 -11.48
N GLU A 145 18.86 1.89 -11.03
CA GLU A 145 19.27 2.35 -9.70
C GLU A 145 18.48 1.71 -8.55
N LEU A 146 17.24 1.24 -8.81
CA LEU A 146 16.47 0.50 -7.80
C LEU A 146 17.10 -0.85 -7.42
N TRP A 147 18.05 -1.34 -8.23
CA TRP A 147 18.58 -2.70 -8.12
C TRP A 147 20.09 -2.74 -7.86
N ARG A 148 20.70 -1.60 -7.67
CA ARG A 148 22.09 -1.48 -7.23
C ARG A 148 22.16 -1.38 -5.71
#